data_627f4ea2c400f49ecf94baff65c83879
#
_entry.id   627f4ea2c400f49ecf94baff65c83879
#
_cell.length_a   1.000
_cell.length_b   1.000
_cell.length_c   1.000
_cell.angle_alpha   90.00
_cell.angle_beta   90.00
_cell.angle_gamma   90.00
#
_symmetry.space_group_name_H-M   'P 1'
#
loop_
_entity.id
_entity.type
_entity.pdbx_description
1 polymer ?
#
loop_
_entity_poly.entity_id
_entity_poly.type
_entity_poly.pdbx_seq_one_letter_code
_entity_poly.pdbx_strand_id
1 'polypeptide(L)'
;MEVNVLQSDMPKDMQNLIRGFIVQGFKRKVEYEDISKYIKDECDKKFGEEFLCIVVDKNTGFGSCLKCAPGSLFMGEYQNNRVILFRI
;
A
#
# COMPACT_ATOMS: atom_id res chain seq x y z
N MET A 1 -1.62 7.75 -14.92
CA MET A 1 -0.46 7.73 -14.02
C MET A 1 -0.48 6.46 -13.20
N GLU A 2 0.61 5.75 -13.17
CA GLU A 2 0.66 4.42 -12.58
C GLU A 2 1.41 4.39 -11.26
N VAL A 3 1.06 3.41 -10.44
CA VAL A 3 1.81 3.12 -9.22
C VAL A 3 3.12 2.44 -9.60
N ASN A 4 4.21 2.97 -9.10
CA ASN A 4 5.54 2.37 -9.29
C ASN A 4 5.83 1.45 -8.11
N VAL A 5 5.97 0.16 -8.36
CA VAL A 5 6.28 -0.81 -7.30
C VAL A 5 7.77 -0.74 -6.99
N LEU A 6 8.09 -0.35 -5.77
CA LEU A 6 9.48 -0.23 -5.32
C LEU A 6 10.02 -1.54 -4.78
N GLN A 7 9.20 -2.25 -4.04
CA GLN A 7 9.57 -3.52 -3.42
C GLN A 7 8.31 -4.29 -3.09
N SER A 8 8.28 -5.59 -3.41
CA SER A 8 7.17 -6.44 -3.03
C SER A 8 7.58 -7.90 -3.14
N ASP A 9 7.11 -8.70 -2.18
CA ASP A 9 7.23 -10.16 -2.25
C ASP A 9 5.87 -10.82 -2.47
N MET A 10 4.86 -10.03 -2.85
CA MET A 10 3.53 -10.54 -3.18
C MET A 10 3.47 -11.12 -4.58
N PRO A 11 2.56 -12.09 -4.83
CA PRO A 11 2.28 -12.53 -6.20
C PRO A 11 1.85 -11.37 -7.10
N LYS A 12 2.15 -11.50 -8.39
CA LYS A 12 1.92 -10.42 -9.36
C LYS A 12 0.46 -9.98 -9.44
N ASP A 13 -0.46 -10.93 -9.39
CA ASP A 13 -1.89 -10.62 -9.44
C ASP A 13 -2.36 -9.82 -8.22
N MET A 14 -1.83 -10.12 -7.05
CA MET A 14 -2.11 -9.32 -5.84
C MET A 14 -1.55 -7.92 -6.00
N GLN A 15 -0.33 -7.77 -6.50
CA GLN A 15 0.28 -6.47 -6.74
C GLN A 15 -0.59 -5.61 -7.65
N ASN A 16 -1.12 -6.21 -8.71
CA ASN A 16 -1.96 -5.49 -9.67
C ASN A 16 -3.26 -4.97 -9.02
N LEU A 17 -3.87 -5.78 -8.17
CA LEU A 17 -5.07 -5.37 -7.44
C LEU A 17 -4.77 -4.22 -6.49
N ILE A 18 -3.66 -4.31 -5.76
CA ILE A 18 -3.25 -3.27 -4.81
C ILE A 18 -2.96 -1.95 -5.54
N ARG A 19 -2.33 -2.01 -6.70
CA ARG A 19 -2.09 -0.81 -7.51
C ARG A 19 -3.41 -0.10 -7.84
N GLY A 20 -4.44 -0.86 -8.18
CA GLY A 20 -5.77 -0.30 -8.42
C GLY A 20 -6.37 0.33 -7.17
N PHE A 21 -6.23 -0.31 -6.02
CA PHE A 21 -6.73 0.24 -4.75
C PHE A 21 -6.02 1.55 -4.40
N ILE A 22 -4.72 1.63 -4.65
CA ILE A 22 -3.95 2.85 -4.39
C ILE A 22 -4.48 4.00 -5.25
N VAL A 23 -4.63 3.77 -6.54
CA VAL A 23 -5.14 4.80 -7.45
C VAL A 23 -6.52 5.29 -7.00
N GLN A 24 -7.42 4.37 -6.67
CA GLN A 24 -8.76 4.73 -6.23
C GLN A 24 -8.76 5.46 -4.90
N GLY A 25 -7.90 5.06 -3.97
CA GLY A 25 -7.77 5.73 -2.68
C GLY A 25 -7.38 7.19 -2.84
N PHE A 26 -6.38 7.46 -3.67
CA PHE A 26 -5.93 8.84 -3.92
C PHE A 26 -6.96 9.66 -4.71
N LYS A 27 -7.78 9.02 -5.53
CA LYS A 27 -8.84 9.72 -6.26
C LYS A 27 -10.02 10.08 -5.35
N ARG A 28 -10.34 9.25 -4.38
CA ARG A 28 -11.54 9.39 -3.56
C ARG A 28 -11.32 10.14 -2.25
N LYS A 29 -10.10 10.12 -1.74
CA LYS A 29 -9.78 10.70 -0.45
C LYS A 29 -8.65 11.72 -0.59
N VAL A 30 -8.58 12.65 0.36
CA VAL A 30 -7.59 13.73 0.35
C VAL A 30 -6.55 13.53 1.45
N GLU A 31 -7.00 13.19 2.66
CA GLU A 31 -6.10 13.03 3.80
C GLU A 31 -5.40 11.69 3.78
N TYR A 32 -4.12 11.66 4.17
CA TYR A 32 -3.33 10.43 4.20
C TYR A 32 -3.99 9.35 5.07
N GLU A 33 -4.56 9.74 6.20
CA GLU A 33 -5.26 8.81 7.08
C GLU A 33 -6.42 8.11 6.36
N ASP A 34 -7.22 8.87 5.62
CA ASP A 34 -8.37 8.33 4.89
C ASP A 34 -7.92 7.48 3.72
N ILE A 35 -6.86 7.88 3.04
CA ILE A 35 -6.30 7.12 1.92
C ILE A 35 -5.79 5.76 2.42
N SER A 36 -5.02 5.76 3.51
CA SER A 36 -4.48 4.51 4.07
C SER A 36 -5.59 3.58 4.55
N LYS A 37 -6.64 4.14 5.17
CA LYS A 37 -7.78 3.34 5.61
C LYS A 37 -8.52 2.73 4.43
N TYR A 38 -8.73 3.49 3.36
CA TYR A 38 -9.38 2.97 2.17
C TYR A 38 -8.61 1.79 1.57
N ILE A 39 -7.31 1.94 1.41
CA ILE A 39 -6.46 0.88 0.84
C ILE A 39 -6.48 -0.36 1.74
N LYS A 40 -6.32 -0.16 3.05
CA LYS A 40 -6.37 -1.26 4.02
C LYS A 40 -7.69 -2.01 3.93
N ASP A 41 -8.81 -1.28 3.95
CA ASP A 41 -10.14 -1.90 3.95
C ASP A 41 -10.38 -2.70 2.67
N GLU A 42 -9.94 -2.19 1.51
CA GLU A 42 -10.09 -2.91 0.25
C GLU A 42 -9.23 -4.18 0.22
N CYS A 43 -8.02 -4.10 0.75
CA CYS A 43 -7.15 -5.28 0.84
C CYS A 43 -7.72 -6.33 1.79
N ASP A 44 -8.23 -5.90 2.94
CA ASP A 44 -8.82 -6.82 3.91
C ASP A 44 -10.01 -7.56 3.31
N LYS A 45 -10.87 -6.84 2.59
CA LYS A 45 -12.04 -7.44 1.93
C LYS A 45 -11.63 -8.42 0.84
N LYS A 46 -10.63 -8.06 0.05
CA LYS A 46 -10.24 -8.85 -1.11
C LYS A 46 -9.46 -10.10 -0.73
N PHE A 47 -8.55 -9.97 0.22
CA PHE A 47 -7.63 -11.05 0.57
C PHE A 47 -8.01 -11.80 1.84
N GLY A 48 -9.01 -11.32 2.57
CA GLY A 48 -9.51 -11.98 3.77
C GLY A 48 -8.56 -11.93 4.96
N GLU A 49 -7.61 -11.00 4.98
CA GLU A 49 -6.61 -10.89 6.02
C GLU A 49 -6.50 -9.45 6.50
N GLU A 50 -5.95 -9.26 7.68
CA GLU A 50 -5.79 -7.92 8.24
C GLU A 50 -4.45 -7.33 7.84
N PHE A 51 -4.51 -6.27 7.05
CA PHE A 51 -3.33 -5.55 6.59
C PHE A 51 -3.11 -4.27 7.38
N LEU A 52 -1.87 -3.82 7.39
CA LEU A 52 -1.50 -2.50 7.87
C LEU A 52 -1.06 -1.68 6.65
N CYS A 53 -1.49 -0.42 6.60
CA CYS A 53 -1.17 0.46 5.48
C CYS A 53 -0.64 1.78 6.00
N ILE A 54 0.49 2.22 5.44
CA ILE A 54 1.13 3.49 5.77
C ILE A 54 1.23 4.30 4.49
N VAL A 55 0.74 5.53 4.51
CA VAL A 55 0.86 6.47 3.40
C VAL A 55 1.64 7.67 3.89
N VAL A 56 2.75 7.98 3.22
CA VAL A 56 3.61 9.11 3.58
C VAL A 56 4.10 9.81 2.32
N ASP A 57 4.57 11.04 2.49
CA ASP A 57 5.25 11.77 1.43
C ASP A 57 6.54 11.02 1.07
N LYS A 58 6.90 10.97 -0.22
CA LYS A 58 8.08 10.22 -0.65
C LYS A 58 9.39 10.74 -0.06
N ASN A 59 9.40 11.99 0.40
CA ASN A 59 10.58 12.59 1.01
C ASN A 59 10.67 12.32 2.51
N THR A 60 9.65 11.70 3.09
CA THR A 60 9.68 11.33 4.50
C THR A 60 10.67 10.19 4.68
N GLY A 61 11.64 10.38 5.55
CA GLY A 61 12.58 9.33 5.88
C GLY A 61 11.84 8.18 6.54
N PHE A 62 11.96 6.99 5.96
CA PHE A 62 11.34 5.80 6.51
C PHE A 62 12.42 4.76 6.77
N GLY A 63 12.83 4.67 8.02
CA GLY A 63 13.77 3.65 8.45
C GLY A 63 13.03 2.32 8.56
N SER A 64 13.40 1.36 7.75
CA SER A 64 12.65 0.14 7.68
C SER A 64 13.41 -1.05 8.21
N CYS A 65 12.98 -1.52 9.36
CA CYS A 65 13.14 -2.90 9.74
C CYS A 65 11.75 -3.45 9.99
N LEU A 66 10.99 -3.63 8.92
CA LEU A 66 9.66 -4.19 9.06
C LEU A 66 9.75 -5.70 9.05
N LYS A 67 9.38 -6.31 10.17
CA LYS A 67 9.13 -7.74 10.22
C LYS A 67 7.68 -7.94 9.82
N CYS A 68 7.47 -8.41 8.61
CA CYS A 68 6.13 -8.68 8.12
C CYS A 68 6.01 -10.16 7.75
N ALA A 69 4.79 -10.64 7.64
CA ALA A 69 4.53 -12.01 7.22
C ALA A 69 5.10 -12.23 5.82
N PRO A 70 5.71 -13.39 5.53
CA PRO A 70 6.21 -13.67 4.20
C PRO A 70 5.14 -13.52 3.14
N GLY A 71 5.50 -12.90 2.01
CA GLY A 71 4.57 -12.71 0.90
C GLY A 71 3.55 -11.60 1.11
N SER A 72 3.69 -10.77 2.14
CA SER A 72 2.69 -9.74 2.45
C SER A 72 3.15 -8.32 2.19
N LEU A 73 4.41 -8.10 1.86
CA LEU A 73 4.94 -6.75 1.71
C LEU A 73 4.65 -6.18 0.34
N PHE A 74 4.15 -4.96 0.33
CA PHE A 74 4.04 -4.13 -0.87
C PHE A 74 4.50 -2.73 -0.54
N MET A 75 5.45 -2.21 -1.29
CA MET A 75 5.90 -0.84 -1.18
C MET A 75 5.83 -0.21 -2.56
N GLY A 76 5.02 0.82 -2.70
CA GLY A 76 4.83 1.50 -3.98
C GLY A 76 4.90 3.00 -3.84
N GLU A 77 5.01 3.68 -4.98
CA GLU A 77 5.05 5.13 -5.05
C GLU A 77 4.02 5.61 -6.06
N TYR A 78 3.27 6.64 -5.66
CA TYR A 78 2.23 7.21 -6.50
C TYR A 78 2.12 8.71 -6.22
N GLN A 79 2.26 9.55 -7.26
CA GLN A 79 2.11 11.01 -7.16
C GLN A 79 2.93 11.60 -6.00
N ASN A 80 4.21 11.27 -5.93
CA ASN A 80 5.12 11.76 -4.89
C ASN A 80 4.77 11.29 -3.48
N ASN A 81 3.97 10.25 -3.36
CA ASN A 81 3.65 9.63 -2.08
C ASN A 81 4.12 8.19 -2.07
N ARG A 82 4.44 7.68 -0.89
CA ARG A 82 4.86 6.29 -0.72
C ARG A 82 3.80 5.55 0.07
N VAL A 83 3.43 4.38 -0.43
CA VAL A 83 2.43 3.51 0.20
C VAL A 83 3.13 2.22 0.60
N ILE A 84 3.00 1.86 1.88
CA ILE A 84 3.58 0.64 2.41
C ILE A 84 2.44 -0.18 2.99
N LEU A 85 2.32 -1.42 2.54
CA LEU A 85 1.25 -2.33 2.92
C LEU A 85 1.87 -3.65 3.34
N PHE A 86 1.44 -4.19 4.47
CA PHE A 86 2.00 -5.43 4.98
C PHE A 86 1.08 -6.07 6.03
N ARG A 87 1.35 -7.34 6.33
CA ARG A 87 0.76 -8.07 7.46
C ARG A 87 1.84 -8.41 8.47
N ILE A 88 1.47 -8.45 9.70
CA ILE A 88 2.37 -8.94 10.76
C ILE A 88 2.30 -10.46 10.87
#